data_9161dcdae2f0734cd964279c3541b1b7
#
_entry.id   9161dcdae2f0734cd964279c3541b1b7
#
_cell.length_a   1.000
_cell.length_b   1.000
_cell.length_c   1.000
_cell.angle_alpha   90.00
_cell.angle_beta   90.00
_cell.angle_gamma   90.00
#
_symmetry.space_group_name_H-M   'P 1'
#
loop_
_entity.id
_entity.type
_entity.pdbx_description
1 polymer ?
#
loop_
_entity_poly.entity_id
_entity_poly.type
_entity_poly.pdbx_seq_one_letter_code
_entity_poly.pdbx_strand_id
1 'polypeptide(L)'
;MLTDDAFEFLREYHLATLSTIGRSGRVHSVPVGFTYEDGVVRVIGSRGTQKFLNAERSGRASLCSVDGAKWISFEGAARVSDDPDAVSHAVALYAARYRQPRVNPDRVVLEMTVERVLGSAAFRS
;
A
#
# COMPACT_ATOMS: atom_id res chain seq x y z
N MET A 1 -10.71 -1.81 -14.85
CA MET A 1 -11.49 -1.07 -13.84
C MET A 1 -11.85 -1.99 -12.68
N LEU A 2 -11.86 -1.48 -11.48
CA LEU A 2 -12.22 -2.25 -10.30
C LEU A 2 -13.74 -2.36 -10.18
N THR A 3 -14.20 -3.54 -9.76
CA THR A 3 -15.62 -3.83 -9.54
C THR A 3 -16.04 -3.47 -8.12
N ASP A 4 -17.35 -3.49 -7.85
CA ASP A 4 -17.87 -3.30 -6.50
C ASP A 4 -17.34 -4.37 -5.54
N ASP A 5 -17.18 -5.63 -6.02
CA ASP A 5 -16.60 -6.70 -5.22
C ASP A 5 -15.16 -6.37 -4.83
N ALA A 6 -14.39 -5.77 -5.72
CA ALA A 6 -13.03 -5.34 -5.41
C ALA A 6 -13.03 -4.25 -4.33
N PHE A 7 -13.92 -3.26 -4.43
CA PHE A 7 -14.00 -2.21 -3.43
C PHE A 7 -14.42 -2.74 -2.07
N GLU A 8 -15.31 -3.72 -2.04
CA GLU A 8 -15.68 -4.37 -0.77
C GLU A 8 -14.48 -5.08 -0.16
N PHE A 9 -13.72 -5.85 -0.95
CA PHE A 9 -12.50 -6.52 -0.50
C PHE A 9 -11.51 -5.51 0.09
N LEU A 10 -11.36 -4.35 -0.56
CA LEU A 10 -10.43 -3.30 -0.12
C LEU A 10 -10.89 -2.58 1.15
N ARG A 11 -12.15 -2.70 1.53
CA ARG A 11 -12.66 -2.16 2.79
C ARG A 11 -12.56 -3.12 3.96
N GLU A 12 -12.53 -4.43 3.67
CA GLU A 12 -12.43 -5.47 4.70
C GLU A 12 -11.01 -5.56 5.26
N TYR A 13 -10.88 -6.19 6.42
CA TYR A 13 -9.59 -6.32 7.10
C TYR A 13 -8.74 -7.38 6.38
N HIS A 14 -7.85 -6.95 5.51
CA HIS A 14 -6.88 -7.81 4.85
C HIS A 14 -5.52 -7.13 4.87
N LEU A 15 -4.49 -7.92 5.15
CA LEU A 15 -3.12 -7.46 4.99
C LEU A 15 -2.65 -7.72 3.56
N ALA A 16 -1.50 -7.15 3.23
CA ALA A 16 -0.90 -7.32 1.92
C ALA A 16 0.60 -7.53 2.06
N THR A 17 1.22 -8.03 1.00
CA THR A 17 2.67 -8.07 0.87
C THR A 17 3.10 -6.90 0.00
N LEU A 18 3.94 -6.04 0.55
CA LEU A 18 4.55 -4.93 -0.18
C LEU A 18 5.92 -5.39 -0.67
N SER A 19 6.15 -5.26 -1.97
CA SER A 19 7.40 -5.64 -2.60
C SER A 19 8.08 -4.41 -3.19
N THR A 20 9.35 -4.25 -2.86
CA THR A 20 10.20 -3.17 -3.36
C THR A 20 11.55 -3.73 -3.76
N ILE A 21 12.31 -2.98 -4.55
CA ILE A 21 13.62 -3.42 -5.03
C ILE A 21 14.72 -2.73 -4.24
N GLY A 22 15.57 -3.54 -3.62
CA GLY A 22 16.71 -3.08 -2.88
C GLY A 22 17.84 -2.61 -3.78
N ARG A 23 18.84 -1.96 -3.18
CA ARG A 23 19.96 -1.36 -3.90
C ARG A 23 20.73 -2.37 -4.76
N SER A 24 20.82 -3.62 -4.31
CA SER A 24 21.51 -4.68 -5.02
C SER A 24 20.63 -5.40 -6.05
N GLY A 25 19.41 -4.93 -6.27
CA GLY A 25 18.44 -5.58 -7.14
C GLY A 25 17.63 -6.69 -6.47
N ARG A 26 17.82 -6.90 -5.17
CA ARG A 26 17.05 -7.90 -4.43
C ARG A 26 15.62 -7.43 -4.24
N VAL A 27 14.69 -8.35 -4.40
CA VAL A 27 13.29 -8.10 -4.05
C VAL A 27 13.12 -8.20 -2.54
N HIS A 28 12.55 -7.15 -1.95
CA HIS A 28 12.25 -7.08 -0.51
C HIS A 28 10.75 -7.14 -0.35
N SER A 29 10.25 -8.12 0.39
CA SER A 29 8.80 -8.35 0.55
C SER A 29 8.46 -8.43 2.03
N VAL A 30 7.52 -7.61 2.48
CA VAL A 30 7.09 -7.54 3.88
C VAL A 30 5.59 -7.37 3.98
N PRO A 31 4.97 -7.90 5.06
CA PRO A 31 3.54 -7.71 5.27
C PRO A 31 3.25 -6.29 5.73
N VAL A 32 2.17 -5.72 5.22
CA VAL A 32 1.73 -4.36 5.57
C VAL A 32 0.21 -4.29 5.63
N GLY A 33 -0.30 -3.32 6.40
CA GLY A 33 -1.64 -2.82 6.20
C GLY A 33 -1.60 -1.76 5.10
N PHE A 34 -2.67 -1.62 4.35
CA PHE A 34 -2.72 -0.64 3.27
C PHE A 34 -4.13 -0.13 3.06
N THR A 35 -4.25 1.01 2.39
CA THR A 35 -5.53 1.55 1.96
C THR A 35 -5.48 1.88 0.47
N TYR A 36 -6.65 1.88 -0.15
CA TYR A 36 -6.81 2.28 -1.55
C TYR A 36 -7.85 3.39 -1.62
N GLU A 37 -7.51 4.47 -2.30
CA GLU A 37 -8.44 5.58 -2.52
C GLU A 37 -8.09 6.26 -3.83
N ASP A 38 -9.04 6.30 -4.75
CA ASP A 38 -8.92 7.05 -6.01
C ASP A 38 -7.62 6.78 -6.77
N GLY A 39 -7.26 5.52 -6.92
CA GLY A 39 -6.08 5.13 -7.69
C GLY A 39 -4.77 5.23 -6.92
N VAL A 40 -4.81 5.49 -5.62
CA VAL A 40 -3.61 5.61 -4.79
C VAL A 40 -3.66 4.58 -3.67
N VAL A 41 -2.60 3.78 -3.58
CA VAL A 41 -2.38 2.87 -2.46
C VAL A 41 -1.47 3.57 -1.46
N ARG A 42 -1.86 3.55 -0.17
CA ARG A 42 -1.07 4.17 0.90
C ARG A 42 -0.68 3.15 1.94
N VAL A 43 0.58 3.23 2.36
CA VAL A 43 1.14 2.40 3.42
C VAL A 43 1.83 3.34 4.41
N ILE A 44 1.46 3.26 5.68
CA ILE A 44 2.09 4.07 6.73
C ILE A 44 3.15 3.25 7.46
N GLY A 45 4.14 3.92 7.99
CA GLY A 45 5.20 3.26 8.76
C GLY A 45 6.24 4.26 9.22
N SER A 46 7.33 3.74 9.77
CA SER A 46 8.40 4.56 10.33
C SER A 46 9.43 4.94 9.28
N ARG A 47 9.85 6.19 9.31
CA ARG A 47 10.94 6.72 8.48
C ARG A 47 12.17 5.82 8.62
N GLY A 48 12.84 5.60 7.50
CA GLY A 48 14.12 4.90 7.48
C GLY A 48 14.05 3.38 7.47
N THR A 49 12.85 2.80 7.50
CA THR A 49 12.74 1.35 7.32
C THR A 49 13.01 0.96 5.87
N GLN A 50 13.45 -0.28 5.67
CA GLN A 50 13.97 -0.71 4.37
C GLN A 50 12.96 -0.55 3.24
N LYS A 51 11.68 -0.86 3.48
CA LYS A 51 10.65 -0.73 2.44
C LYS A 51 10.52 0.71 1.94
N PHE A 52 10.63 1.69 2.84
CA PHE A 52 10.53 3.10 2.45
C PHE A 52 11.79 3.58 1.74
N LEU A 53 12.97 3.15 2.22
CA LEU A 53 14.23 3.49 1.56
C LEU A 53 14.27 2.93 0.13
N ASN A 54 13.83 1.70 -0.06
CA ASN A 54 13.78 1.09 -1.37
C ASN A 54 12.82 1.83 -2.31
N ALA A 55 11.62 2.18 -1.81
CA ALA A 55 10.62 2.90 -2.61
C ALA A 55 11.11 4.29 -3.02
N GLU A 56 11.75 5.01 -2.10
CA GLU A 56 12.32 6.32 -2.42
C GLU A 56 13.38 6.22 -3.51
N ARG A 57 14.27 5.23 -3.38
CA ARG A 57 15.38 5.09 -4.32
C ARG A 57 14.93 4.62 -5.69
N SER A 58 14.05 3.62 -5.74
CA SER A 58 13.62 3.04 -7.03
C SER A 58 12.45 3.76 -7.67
N GLY A 59 11.63 4.44 -6.86
CA GLY A 59 10.42 5.11 -7.33
C GLY A 59 9.30 4.17 -7.71
N ARG A 60 9.37 2.89 -7.34
CA ARG A 60 8.37 1.89 -7.71
C ARG A 60 8.07 0.92 -6.56
N ALA A 61 6.85 0.37 -6.59
CA ALA A 61 6.44 -0.65 -5.64
C ALA A 61 5.36 -1.55 -6.24
N SER A 62 5.18 -2.70 -5.63
CA SER A 62 4.11 -3.64 -5.94
C SER A 62 3.50 -4.12 -4.64
N LEU A 63 2.19 -4.35 -4.64
CA LEU A 63 1.48 -4.75 -3.44
C LEU A 63 0.42 -5.78 -3.80
N CYS A 64 0.41 -6.91 -3.08
CA CYS A 64 -0.53 -7.99 -3.34
C CYS A 64 -1.25 -8.39 -2.06
N SER A 65 -2.58 -8.38 -2.09
CA SER A 65 -3.43 -8.79 -0.96
C SER A 65 -4.19 -10.05 -1.34
N VAL A 66 -4.19 -11.05 -0.45
CA VAL A 66 -4.77 -12.36 -0.72
C VAL A 66 -5.65 -12.79 0.44
N ASP A 67 -6.83 -13.31 0.13
CA ASP A 67 -7.71 -13.96 1.08
C ASP A 67 -8.32 -15.19 0.42
N GLY A 68 -7.74 -16.37 0.70
CA GLY A 68 -8.13 -17.60 0.04
C GLY A 68 -7.91 -17.51 -1.47
N ALA A 69 -8.97 -17.71 -2.23
CA ALA A 69 -8.92 -17.65 -3.69
C ALA A 69 -9.05 -16.23 -4.24
N LYS A 70 -9.37 -15.26 -3.38
CA LYS A 70 -9.53 -13.85 -3.78
C LYS A 70 -8.19 -13.14 -3.63
N TRP A 71 -7.80 -12.39 -4.64
CA TRP A 71 -6.57 -11.61 -4.55
C TRP A 71 -6.60 -10.41 -5.49
N ILE A 72 -5.81 -9.41 -5.14
CA ILE A 72 -5.62 -8.22 -5.95
C ILE A 72 -4.18 -7.75 -5.80
N SER A 73 -3.59 -7.33 -6.90
CA SER A 73 -2.23 -6.81 -6.94
C SER A 73 -2.20 -5.47 -7.65
N PHE A 74 -1.49 -4.52 -7.05
CA PHE A 74 -1.28 -3.19 -7.60
C PHE A 74 0.20 -2.97 -7.86
N GLU A 75 0.52 -2.33 -8.98
CA GLU A 75 1.88 -1.93 -9.33
C GLU A 75 1.87 -0.48 -9.75
N GLY A 76 2.90 0.26 -9.41
CA GLY A 76 2.97 1.64 -9.83
C GLY A 76 4.17 2.42 -9.31
N ALA A 77 4.15 3.70 -9.63
CA ALA A 77 5.13 4.65 -9.14
C ALA A 77 4.88 4.92 -7.66
N ALA A 78 5.95 4.92 -6.88
CA ALA A 78 5.86 5.09 -5.44
C ALA A 78 6.76 6.23 -4.98
N ARG A 79 6.26 6.97 -3.99
CA ARG A 79 7.04 8.00 -3.30
C ARG A 79 6.76 7.92 -1.81
N VAL A 80 7.67 8.43 -1.01
CA VAL A 80 7.51 8.49 0.44
C VAL A 80 7.39 9.95 0.84
N SER A 81 6.39 10.27 1.66
CA SER A 81 6.13 11.64 2.09
C SER A 81 6.11 11.72 3.61
N ASP A 82 6.70 12.78 4.15
CA ASP A 82 6.61 13.15 5.56
C ASP A 82 5.75 14.40 5.76
N ASP A 83 5.10 14.88 4.70
CA ASP A 83 4.20 16.02 4.81
C ASP A 83 3.10 15.73 5.84
N PRO A 84 2.92 16.60 6.85
CA PRO A 84 1.95 16.33 7.92
C PRO A 84 0.53 16.07 7.44
N ASP A 85 0.08 16.77 6.41
CA ASP A 85 -1.27 16.59 5.89
C ASP A 85 -1.41 15.26 5.17
N ALA A 86 -0.39 14.88 4.39
CA ALA A 86 -0.39 13.59 3.69
C ALA A 86 -0.37 12.42 4.69
N VAL A 87 0.44 12.53 5.73
CA VAL A 87 0.52 11.52 6.78
C VAL A 87 -0.80 11.43 7.55
N SER A 88 -1.37 12.57 7.92
CA SER A 88 -2.64 12.63 8.65
C SER A 88 -3.78 11.99 7.85
N HIS A 89 -3.86 12.28 6.56
CA HIS A 89 -4.87 11.67 5.68
C HIS A 89 -4.70 10.15 5.61
N ALA A 90 -3.46 9.70 5.44
CA ALA A 90 -3.16 8.26 5.39
C ALA A 90 -3.51 7.55 6.69
N VAL A 91 -3.26 8.19 7.84
CA VAL A 91 -3.61 7.65 9.16
C VAL A 91 -5.13 7.52 9.30
N ALA A 92 -5.87 8.52 8.84
CA ALA A 92 -7.34 8.48 8.91
C ALA A 92 -7.91 7.32 8.08
N LEU A 93 -7.39 7.11 6.88
CA LEU A 93 -7.81 5.99 6.03
C LEU A 93 -7.45 4.64 6.68
N TYR A 94 -6.26 4.53 7.23
CA TYR A 94 -5.81 3.33 7.92
C TYR A 94 -6.71 3.01 9.12
N ALA A 95 -7.01 4.01 9.94
CA ALA A 95 -7.84 3.85 11.13
C ALA A 95 -9.25 3.38 10.77
N ALA A 96 -9.80 3.87 9.67
CA ALA A 96 -11.14 3.48 9.21
C ALA A 96 -11.20 2.01 8.76
N ARG A 97 -10.10 1.47 8.26
CA ARG A 97 -10.05 0.08 7.77
C ARG A 97 -9.61 -0.92 8.84
N TYR A 98 -8.64 -0.53 9.65
CA TYR A 98 -8.00 -1.41 10.63
C TYR A 98 -8.29 -0.96 12.06
N ARG A 99 -7.50 -0.02 12.55
CA ARG A 99 -7.61 0.56 13.88
C ARG A 99 -6.77 1.81 13.96
N GLN A 100 -7.01 2.61 14.99
CA GLN A 100 -6.16 3.78 15.24
C GLN A 100 -4.73 3.32 15.54
N PRO A 101 -3.74 3.74 14.76
CA PRO A 101 -2.35 3.36 15.03
C PRO A 101 -1.80 4.12 16.24
N ARG A 102 -0.75 3.56 16.85
CA ARG A 102 -0.06 4.23 17.96
C ARG A 102 0.57 5.52 17.47
N VAL A 103 0.74 6.47 18.39
CA VAL A 103 1.47 7.71 18.08
C VAL A 103 2.89 7.36 17.65
N ASN A 104 3.33 7.93 16.53
CA ASN A 104 4.67 7.70 16.00
C ASN A 104 5.16 8.99 15.34
N PRO A 105 6.06 9.75 16.00
CA PRO A 105 6.55 11.02 15.45
C PRO A 105 7.38 10.85 14.17
N ASP A 106 7.87 9.64 13.90
CA ASP A 106 8.65 9.33 12.70
C ASP A 106 7.80 8.73 11.59
N ARG A 107 6.48 8.82 11.70
CA ARG A 107 5.60 8.24 10.69
C ARG A 107 5.72 8.95 9.37
N VAL A 108 5.82 8.14 8.32
CA VAL A 108 5.76 8.59 6.93
C VAL A 108 4.71 7.76 6.19
N VAL A 109 4.36 8.20 4.99
CA VAL A 109 3.44 7.47 4.13
C VAL A 109 4.11 7.17 2.80
N LEU A 110 4.00 5.92 2.35
CA LEU A 110 4.30 5.53 0.98
C LEU A 110 3.02 5.70 0.18
N GLU A 111 3.09 6.49 -0.88
CA GLU A 111 1.97 6.68 -1.81
C GLU A 111 2.35 6.05 -3.14
N MET A 112 1.57 5.05 -3.56
CA MET A 112 1.77 4.40 -4.85
C MET A 112 0.62 4.77 -5.77
N THR A 113 0.94 5.46 -6.87
CA THR A 113 -0.03 5.73 -7.93
C THR A 113 -0.18 4.47 -8.76
N VAL A 114 -1.37 3.88 -8.75
CA VAL A 114 -1.62 2.60 -9.41
C VAL A 114 -1.57 2.76 -10.92
N GLU A 115 -0.70 2.00 -11.56
CA GLU A 115 -0.56 1.96 -13.02
C GLU A 115 -1.10 0.66 -13.60
N ARG A 116 -1.07 -0.42 -12.81
CA ARG A 116 -1.50 -1.74 -13.26
C ARG A 116 -2.20 -2.49 -12.13
N VAL A 117 -3.30 -3.15 -12.47
CA VAL A 117 -4.06 -3.99 -11.54
C VAL A 117 -4.11 -5.40 -12.10
N LEU A 118 -3.79 -6.39 -11.25
CA LEU A 118 -3.98 -7.81 -11.51
C LEU A 118 -4.90 -8.35 -10.41
N GLY A 119 -5.59 -9.45 -10.66
CA GLY A 119 -6.41 -10.02 -9.60
C GLY A 119 -7.46 -10.97 -10.09
N SER A 120 -8.24 -11.47 -9.15
CA SER A 120 -9.37 -12.35 -9.41
C SER A 120 -10.32 -11.75 -10.45
N ALA A 121 -10.92 -12.61 -11.28
CA ALA A 121 -11.81 -12.13 -12.34
C ALA A 121 -12.98 -11.29 -11.80
N ALA A 122 -13.48 -11.61 -10.61
CA ALA A 122 -14.57 -10.88 -9.98
C ALA A 122 -14.19 -9.44 -9.58
N PHE A 123 -12.90 -9.13 -9.51
CA PHE A 123 -12.40 -7.80 -9.08
C PHE A 123 -12.12 -6.85 -10.23
N ARG A 124 -12.17 -7.34 -11.45
CA ARG A 124 -11.86 -6.54 -12.64
C ARG A 124 -12.95 -6.65 -13.69
N SER A 125 -13.20 -5.57 -14.35
CA SER A 125 -14.13 -5.55 -15.48
C SER A 125 -13.52 -4.85 -16.69
#